data_c83fe2d6607da8a252c18d4fecc4d0e0
#
_entry.id   c83fe2d6607da8a252c18d4fecc4d0e0
#
_cell.length_a   1.000
_cell.length_b   1.000
_cell.length_c   1.000
_cell.angle_alpha   90.00
_cell.angle_beta   90.00
_cell.angle_gamma   90.00
#
_symmetry.space_group_name_H-M   'P 1'
#
loop_
_entity.id
_entity.type
_entity.pdbx_description
1 polymer ?
#
loop_
_entity_poly.entity_id
_entity_poly.type
_entity_poly.pdbx_seq_one_letter_code
_entity_poly.pdbx_strand_id
1 'polypeptide(L)'
;QWYEYTGVLGGTLWVLIMNLLLFQICKAYFFNKKSFIKEKRRVVTFFFVLFIPLSYSIYLYNSYAERPNPLEVLLIQPNVDPYNEKFSGTSLNQIDEIIEMAETELTPTTDFVIAPETAISRNLVEQNLTHDKHIQKINTWMKHHSNFHFLIGSFTVDFFDTINSRASQK
;
A
#
# COMPACT_ATOMS: atom_id res chain seq x y z
N GLN A 1 1.44 9.61 -11.94
CA GLN A 1 1.98 8.59 -12.85
C GLN A 1 3.42 8.87 -13.29
N TRP A 2 3.88 10.12 -13.29
CA TRP A 2 5.30 10.45 -13.46
C TRP A 2 6.16 10.18 -12.21
N TYR A 3 5.54 9.78 -11.11
CA TYR A 3 6.21 9.33 -9.88
C TYR A 3 7.10 8.10 -10.08
N GLU A 4 6.88 7.33 -11.13
CA GLU A 4 7.76 6.24 -11.54
C GLU A 4 9.22 6.70 -11.72
N TYR A 5 9.42 7.93 -12.22
CA TYR A 5 10.75 8.50 -12.46
C TYR A 5 11.30 9.31 -11.29
N THR A 6 10.44 9.94 -10.51
CA THR A 6 10.85 10.93 -9.49
C THR A 6 10.55 10.51 -8.06
N GLY A 7 9.80 9.44 -7.87
CA GLY A 7 9.26 9.05 -6.58
C GLY A 7 8.27 10.07 -6.03
N VAL A 8 7.81 9.82 -4.82
CA VAL A 8 6.84 10.68 -4.11
C VAL A 8 7.43 12.07 -3.83
N LEU A 9 8.73 12.16 -3.56
CA LEU A 9 9.42 13.44 -3.31
C LEU A 9 9.40 14.37 -4.53
N GLY A 10 9.37 13.83 -5.74
CA GLY A 10 9.22 14.63 -6.95
C GLY A 10 7.88 15.37 -7.01
N GLY A 11 6.80 14.74 -6.57
CA GLY A 11 5.49 15.37 -6.43
C GLY A 11 5.51 16.51 -5.40
N THR A 12 6.13 16.28 -4.26
CA THR A 12 6.29 17.31 -3.23
C THR A 12 7.07 18.51 -3.75
N LEU A 13 8.19 18.27 -4.44
CA LEU A 13 9.00 19.34 -5.05
C LEU A 13 8.18 20.12 -6.07
N TRP A 14 7.42 19.45 -6.93
CA TRP A 14 6.55 20.10 -7.90
C TRP A 14 5.53 21.03 -7.24
N VAL A 15 4.85 20.58 -6.19
CA VAL A 15 3.90 21.39 -5.42
C VAL A 15 4.58 22.62 -4.83
N LEU A 16 5.79 22.49 -4.25
CA LEU A 16 6.54 23.61 -3.69
C LEU A 16 6.93 24.62 -4.78
N ILE A 17 7.40 24.18 -5.94
CA ILE A 17 7.73 25.06 -7.08
C ILE A 17 6.47 25.81 -7.54
N MET A 18 5.33 25.12 -7.66
CA MET A 18 4.07 25.74 -8.04
C MET A 18 3.64 26.82 -7.05
N ASN A 19 3.72 26.53 -5.74
CA ASN A 19 3.42 27.52 -4.70
C ASN A 19 4.34 28.75 -4.77
N LEU A 20 5.64 28.55 -4.97
CA LEU A 20 6.60 29.66 -5.10
C LEU A 20 6.32 30.51 -6.33
N LEU A 21 6.04 29.92 -7.49
CA LEU A 21 5.70 30.64 -8.71
C LEU A 21 4.41 31.43 -8.55
N LEU A 22 3.36 30.80 -7.99
CA LEU A 22 2.09 31.46 -7.73
C LEU A 22 2.24 32.62 -6.76
N PHE A 23 2.97 32.41 -5.64
CA PHE A 23 3.25 33.45 -4.68
C PHE A 23 3.98 34.65 -5.31
N GLN A 24 4.98 34.43 -6.15
CA GLN A 24 5.70 35.49 -6.84
C GLN A 24 4.79 36.28 -7.80
N ILE A 25 3.90 35.60 -8.53
CA ILE A 25 2.91 36.23 -9.42
C ILE A 25 1.93 37.06 -8.60
N CYS A 26 1.37 36.52 -7.54
CA CYS A 26 0.45 37.22 -6.64
C CYS A 26 1.11 38.44 -5.98
N LYS A 27 2.34 38.29 -5.45
CA LYS A 27 3.11 39.39 -4.87
C LYS A 27 3.37 40.51 -5.87
N ALA A 28 3.74 40.18 -7.11
CA ALA A 28 3.97 41.17 -8.16
C ALA A 28 2.70 41.95 -8.52
N TYR A 29 1.56 41.26 -8.56
CA TYR A 29 0.28 41.85 -8.96
C TYR A 29 -0.35 42.67 -7.83
N PHE A 30 -0.52 42.07 -6.62
CA PHE A 30 -1.26 42.70 -5.53
C PHE A 30 -0.43 43.73 -4.76
N PHE A 31 0.84 43.45 -4.50
CA PHE A 31 1.69 44.31 -3.66
C PHE A 31 2.50 45.30 -4.47
N ASN A 32 3.08 44.88 -5.60
CA ASN A 32 3.95 45.74 -6.39
C ASN A 32 3.21 46.44 -7.54
N LYS A 33 1.91 46.21 -7.68
CA LYS A 33 1.05 46.79 -8.74
C LYS A 33 1.65 46.67 -10.16
N LYS A 34 2.42 45.59 -10.41
CA LYS A 34 3.02 45.32 -11.70
C LYS A 34 1.98 44.76 -12.67
N SER A 35 2.03 45.22 -13.92
CA SER A 35 1.18 44.69 -14.98
C SER A 35 1.52 43.23 -15.29
N PHE A 36 0.53 42.40 -15.59
CA PHE A 36 0.68 41.04 -16.09
C PHE A 36 1.67 40.91 -17.24
N ILE A 37 1.74 41.92 -18.12
CA ILE A 37 2.64 41.93 -19.25
C ILE A 37 4.11 41.91 -18.79
N LYS A 38 4.46 42.61 -17.71
CA LYS A 38 5.84 42.62 -17.17
C LYS A 38 6.22 41.31 -16.48
N GLU A 39 5.25 40.55 -16.02
CA GLU A 39 5.43 39.23 -15.36
C GLU A 39 5.15 38.05 -16.29
N LYS A 40 4.96 38.30 -17.58
CA LYS A 40 4.60 37.30 -18.60
C LYS A 40 5.45 36.01 -18.52
N ARG A 41 6.76 36.15 -18.32
CA ARG A 41 7.66 34.99 -18.24
C ARG A 41 7.28 34.08 -17.06
N ARG A 42 7.01 34.62 -15.87
CA ARG A 42 6.64 33.85 -14.69
C ARG A 42 5.28 33.17 -14.87
N VAL A 43 4.31 33.89 -15.45
CA VAL A 43 2.99 33.33 -15.74
C VAL A 43 3.09 32.18 -16.74
N VAL A 44 3.87 32.37 -17.82
CA VAL A 44 4.11 31.30 -18.81
C VAL A 44 4.80 30.10 -18.16
N THR A 45 5.86 30.33 -17.36
CA THR A 45 6.55 29.25 -16.64
C THR A 45 5.59 28.49 -15.70
N PHE A 46 4.73 29.21 -14.97
CA PHE A 46 3.73 28.58 -14.11
C PHE A 46 2.82 27.63 -14.89
N PHE A 47 2.30 28.06 -16.02
CA PHE A 47 1.43 27.21 -16.85
C PHE A 47 2.19 26.03 -17.46
N PHE A 48 3.44 26.21 -17.88
CA PHE A 48 4.27 25.11 -18.37
C PHE A 48 4.52 24.06 -17.28
N VAL A 49 4.94 24.48 -16.09
CA VAL A 49 5.18 23.58 -14.96
C VAL A 49 3.88 22.89 -14.49
N LEU A 50 2.73 23.55 -14.66
CA LEU A 50 1.41 22.96 -14.34
C LEU A 50 1.00 21.93 -15.40
N PHE A 51 0.99 22.32 -16.67
CA PHE A 51 0.36 21.53 -17.73
C PHE A 51 1.23 20.39 -18.27
N ILE A 52 2.55 20.51 -18.27
CA ILE A 52 3.41 19.44 -18.80
C ILE A 52 3.24 18.13 -18.02
N PRO A 53 3.34 18.10 -16.68
CA PRO A 53 3.14 16.86 -15.93
C PRO A 53 1.70 16.33 -16.04
N LEU A 54 0.71 17.22 -16.08
CA LEU A 54 -0.70 16.81 -16.23
C LEU A 54 -0.95 16.17 -17.60
N SER A 55 -0.48 16.81 -18.67
CA SER A 55 -0.62 16.28 -20.03
C SER A 55 0.10 14.94 -20.19
N TYR A 56 1.28 14.81 -19.60
CA TYR A 56 2.02 13.56 -19.59
C TYR A 56 1.29 12.46 -18.81
N SER A 57 0.70 12.79 -17.65
CA SER A 57 -0.13 11.85 -16.89
C SER A 57 -1.37 11.37 -17.66
N ILE A 58 -2.03 12.28 -18.38
CA ILE A 58 -3.18 11.93 -19.23
C ILE A 58 -2.75 11.04 -20.39
N TYR A 59 -1.63 11.37 -21.01
CA TYR A 59 -1.05 10.54 -22.07
C TYR A 59 -0.73 9.12 -21.59
N LEU A 60 -0.06 8.97 -20.43
CA LEU A 60 0.24 7.67 -19.85
C LEU A 60 -1.04 6.88 -19.49
N TYR A 61 -2.04 7.56 -18.98
CA TYR A 61 -3.33 6.93 -18.65
C TYR A 61 -4.01 6.36 -19.91
N ASN A 62 -4.05 7.13 -20.98
CA ASN A 62 -4.70 6.71 -22.23
C ASN A 62 -3.88 5.70 -23.05
N SER A 63 -2.56 5.67 -22.85
CA SER A 63 -1.67 4.73 -23.55
C SER A 63 -1.49 3.41 -22.79
N TYR A 64 -2.00 3.32 -21.56
CA TYR A 64 -1.91 2.09 -20.78
C TYR A 64 -2.82 1.01 -21.37
N ALA A 65 -2.21 -0.13 -21.68
CA ALA A 65 -2.92 -1.33 -22.08
C ALA A 65 -2.67 -2.42 -21.03
N GLU A 66 -3.74 -2.99 -20.51
CA GLU A 66 -3.64 -4.11 -19.58
C GLU A 66 -3.08 -5.36 -20.25
N ARG A 67 -2.32 -6.13 -19.50
CA ARG A 67 -1.82 -7.41 -19.99
C ARG A 67 -3.01 -8.39 -20.15
N PRO A 68 -2.98 -9.26 -21.17
CA PRO A 68 -4.11 -10.15 -21.49
C PRO A 68 -4.35 -11.28 -20.47
N ASN A 69 -3.48 -11.44 -19.47
CA ASN A 69 -3.62 -12.46 -18.43
C ASN A 69 -3.83 -11.78 -17.06
N PRO A 70 -5.06 -11.38 -16.70
CA PRO A 70 -5.37 -10.89 -15.37
C PRO A 70 -5.20 -12.02 -14.36
N LEU A 71 -4.70 -11.68 -13.16
CA LEU A 71 -4.71 -12.57 -12.00
C LEU A 71 -6.04 -12.40 -11.26
N GLU A 72 -6.63 -13.51 -10.84
CA GLU A 72 -7.80 -13.49 -9.98
C GLU A 72 -7.37 -13.47 -8.51
N VAL A 73 -7.74 -12.40 -7.81
CA VAL A 73 -7.33 -12.16 -6.43
C VAL A 73 -8.55 -12.05 -5.54
N LEU A 74 -8.66 -12.95 -4.57
CA LEU A 74 -9.68 -12.93 -3.53
C LEU A 74 -9.14 -12.17 -2.30
N LEU A 75 -9.77 -11.02 -1.98
CA LEU A 75 -9.43 -10.23 -0.81
C LEU A 75 -10.38 -10.56 0.33
N ILE A 76 -9.84 -11.06 1.44
CA ILE A 76 -10.61 -11.39 2.66
C ILE A 76 -10.60 -10.19 3.61
N GLN A 77 -11.79 -9.72 3.97
CA GLN A 77 -11.97 -8.63 4.92
C GLN A 77 -12.94 -9.04 6.04
N PRO A 78 -12.43 -9.65 7.13
CA PRO A 78 -13.27 -10.18 8.21
C PRO A 78 -14.00 -9.12 9.04
N ASN A 79 -13.67 -7.82 8.85
CA ASN A 79 -14.28 -6.68 9.53
C ASN A 79 -14.29 -6.81 11.08
N VAL A 80 -13.22 -7.35 11.65
CA VAL A 80 -13.05 -7.55 13.10
C VAL A 80 -13.00 -6.20 13.81
N ASP A 81 -13.82 -6.03 14.86
CA ASP A 81 -13.79 -4.83 15.72
C ASP A 81 -12.41 -4.72 16.42
N PRO A 82 -11.63 -3.67 16.15
CA PRO A 82 -10.30 -3.52 16.70
C PRO A 82 -10.29 -3.31 18.21
N TYR A 83 -11.41 -2.92 18.83
CA TYR A 83 -11.50 -2.59 20.24
C TYR A 83 -12.04 -3.74 21.10
N ASN A 84 -13.00 -4.51 20.58
CA ASN A 84 -13.71 -5.51 21.36
C ASN A 84 -13.36 -6.94 20.95
N GLU A 85 -13.12 -7.20 19.68
CA GLU A 85 -12.98 -8.58 19.15
C GLU A 85 -11.53 -8.96 18.85
N LYS A 86 -10.68 -8.01 18.41
CA LYS A 86 -9.31 -8.28 17.98
C LYS A 86 -8.45 -8.94 19.05
N PHE A 87 -8.72 -8.66 20.32
CA PHE A 87 -7.93 -9.16 21.47
C PHE A 87 -8.73 -10.02 22.45
N SER A 88 -10.05 -10.17 22.27
CA SER A 88 -10.93 -10.93 23.16
C SER A 88 -11.23 -12.35 22.67
N GLY A 89 -11.12 -12.62 21.37
CA GLY A 89 -11.24 -13.95 20.77
C GLY A 89 -9.91 -14.71 20.76
N THR A 90 -9.97 -16.04 20.58
CA THR A 90 -8.75 -16.78 20.28
C THR A 90 -8.32 -16.48 18.85
N SER A 91 -7.03 -16.16 18.63
CA SER A 91 -6.51 -15.90 17.28
C SER A 91 -6.67 -17.08 16.30
N LEU A 92 -6.96 -18.29 16.83
CA LEU A 92 -7.34 -19.46 16.04
C LEU A 92 -8.72 -19.32 15.41
N ASN A 93 -9.69 -18.72 16.13
CA ASN A 93 -11.04 -18.50 15.61
C ASN A 93 -11.02 -17.49 14.45
N GLN A 94 -10.15 -16.46 14.53
CA GLN A 94 -9.97 -15.51 13.43
C GLN A 94 -9.46 -16.18 12.15
N ILE A 95 -8.59 -17.19 12.29
CA ILE A 95 -8.14 -17.99 11.14
C ILE A 95 -9.28 -18.84 10.59
N ASP A 96 -10.15 -19.41 11.46
CA ASP A 96 -11.32 -20.16 11.01
C ASP A 96 -12.26 -19.28 10.17
N GLU A 97 -12.57 -18.08 10.66
CA GLU A 97 -13.41 -17.12 9.96
C GLU A 97 -12.81 -16.72 8.58
N ILE A 98 -11.49 -16.50 8.53
CA ILE A 98 -10.79 -16.17 7.27
C ILE A 98 -10.89 -17.35 6.29
N ILE A 99 -10.67 -18.58 6.76
CA ILE A 99 -10.77 -19.78 5.95
C ILE A 99 -12.21 -19.99 5.45
N GLU A 100 -13.20 -19.82 6.33
CA GLU A 100 -14.62 -19.96 5.97
C GLU A 100 -15.03 -18.94 4.89
N MET A 101 -14.64 -17.67 5.07
CA MET A 101 -14.86 -16.64 4.05
C MET A 101 -14.19 -16.98 2.72
N ALA A 102 -12.95 -17.47 2.77
CA ALA A 102 -12.24 -17.89 1.58
C ALA A 102 -12.96 -19.02 0.86
N GLU A 103 -13.35 -20.08 1.57
CA GLU A 103 -14.07 -21.25 1.02
C GLU A 103 -15.38 -20.88 0.31
N THR A 104 -16.07 -19.84 0.82
CA THR A 104 -17.35 -19.41 0.25
C THR A 104 -17.18 -18.79 -1.15
N GLU A 105 -16.04 -18.15 -1.40
CA GLU A 105 -15.81 -17.32 -2.60
C GLU A 105 -14.72 -17.89 -3.52
N LEU A 106 -14.02 -18.96 -3.12
CA LEU A 106 -12.97 -19.57 -3.94
C LEU A 106 -13.54 -20.10 -5.25
N THR A 107 -12.84 -19.78 -6.33
CA THR A 107 -13.10 -20.33 -7.67
C THR A 107 -11.92 -21.18 -8.14
N PRO A 108 -12.11 -22.06 -9.14
CA PRO A 108 -11.00 -22.84 -9.73
C PRO A 108 -9.93 -21.97 -10.39
N THR A 109 -10.24 -20.70 -10.68
CA THR A 109 -9.37 -19.73 -11.36
C THR A 109 -8.72 -18.74 -10.39
N THR A 110 -8.98 -18.85 -9.09
CA THR A 110 -8.35 -18.00 -8.08
C THR A 110 -6.85 -18.25 -8.03
N ASP A 111 -6.04 -17.19 -8.24
CA ASP A 111 -4.57 -17.24 -8.18
C ASP A 111 -4.04 -16.88 -6.80
N PHE A 112 -4.67 -15.91 -6.13
CA PHE A 112 -4.26 -15.42 -4.82
C PHE A 112 -5.46 -15.25 -3.89
N VAL A 113 -5.25 -15.63 -2.62
CA VAL A 113 -6.11 -15.26 -1.50
C VAL A 113 -5.30 -14.40 -0.56
N ILE A 114 -5.79 -13.20 -0.27
CA ILE A 114 -5.07 -12.21 0.55
C ILE A 114 -5.90 -11.85 1.78
N ALA A 115 -5.35 -12.13 2.95
CA ALA A 115 -5.89 -11.76 4.25
C ALA A 115 -5.23 -10.47 4.79
N PRO A 116 -5.83 -9.79 5.80
CA PRO A 116 -5.32 -8.54 6.35
C PRO A 116 -3.90 -8.63 6.93
N GLU A 117 -3.25 -7.48 7.08
CA GLU A 117 -1.87 -7.34 7.60
C GLU A 117 -1.70 -7.94 9.01
N THR A 118 -2.72 -7.86 9.86
CA THR A 118 -2.68 -8.36 11.25
C THR A 118 -3.71 -9.45 11.50
N ALA A 119 -3.88 -10.33 10.52
CA ALA A 119 -4.86 -11.42 10.61
C ALA A 119 -4.54 -12.41 11.73
N ILE A 120 -3.24 -12.63 12.02
CA ILE A 120 -2.78 -13.37 13.19
C ILE A 120 -2.40 -12.34 14.26
N SER A 121 -3.28 -12.14 15.24
CA SER A 121 -3.17 -11.10 16.26
C SER A 121 -2.15 -11.37 17.39
N ARG A 122 -1.35 -12.42 17.28
CA ARG A 122 -0.28 -12.76 18.22
C ARG A 122 1.11 -12.74 17.57
N ASN A 123 2.13 -12.61 18.42
CA ASN A 123 3.52 -12.75 17.97
C ASN A 123 3.84 -14.22 17.70
N LEU A 124 4.31 -14.52 16.51
CA LEU A 124 4.84 -15.83 16.14
C LEU A 124 6.36 -15.84 16.33
N VAL A 125 6.90 -16.91 16.88
CA VAL A 125 8.33 -17.09 17.06
C VAL A 125 8.92 -17.70 15.78
N GLU A 126 9.83 -16.99 15.11
CA GLU A 126 10.35 -17.40 13.78
C GLU A 126 11.00 -18.78 13.81
N GLN A 127 11.78 -19.08 14.86
CA GLN A 127 12.42 -20.39 15.00
C GLN A 127 11.44 -21.55 15.18
N ASN A 128 10.16 -21.26 15.51
CA ASN A 128 9.17 -22.28 15.84
C ASN A 128 7.92 -22.24 14.95
N LEU A 129 7.96 -21.53 13.80
CA LEU A 129 6.81 -21.36 12.90
C LEU A 129 6.18 -22.70 12.46
N THR A 130 7.00 -23.70 12.16
CA THR A 130 6.53 -25.01 11.71
C THR A 130 5.72 -25.77 12.74
N HIS A 131 5.93 -25.48 14.02
CA HIS A 131 5.22 -26.08 15.15
C HIS A 131 4.10 -25.21 15.71
N ASP A 132 3.96 -24.00 15.20
CA ASP A 132 2.88 -23.10 15.64
C ASP A 132 1.52 -23.58 15.13
N LYS A 133 0.53 -23.61 16.03
CA LYS A 133 -0.82 -24.14 15.74
C LYS A 133 -1.54 -23.36 14.64
N HIS A 134 -1.30 -22.03 14.52
CA HIS A 134 -1.90 -21.19 13.49
C HIS A 134 -1.36 -21.54 12.12
N ILE A 135 -0.04 -21.67 12.03
CA ILE A 135 0.65 -22.06 10.79
C ILE A 135 0.30 -23.49 10.39
N GLN A 136 0.21 -24.42 11.37
CA GLN A 136 -0.20 -25.78 11.09
C GLN A 136 -1.64 -25.86 10.56
N LYS A 137 -2.54 -25.03 11.10
CA LYS A 137 -3.93 -24.95 10.65
C LYS A 137 -4.02 -24.44 9.21
N ILE A 138 -3.34 -23.35 8.91
CA ILE A 138 -3.25 -22.80 7.55
C ILE A 138 -2.65 -23.82 6.59
N ASN A 139 -1.53 -24.44 6.96
CA ASN A 139 -0.89 -25.47 6.12
C ASN A 139 -1.79 -26.68 5.89
N THR A 140 -2.60 -27.06 6.87
CA THR A 140 -3.55 -28.17 6.73
C THR A 140 -4.65 -27.81 5.73
N TRP A 141 -5.17 -26.59 5.80
CA TRP A 141 -6.13 -26.08 4.82
C TRP A 141 -5.51 -26.00 3.41
N MET A 142 -4.33 -25.43 3.28
CA MET A 142 -3.62 -25.27 2.00
C MET A 142 -3.27 -26.62 1.31
N LYS A 143 -3.15 -27.71 2.06
CA LYS A 143 -2.94 -29.04 1.47
C LYS A 143 -4.10 -29.53 0.59
N HIS A 144 -5.30 -29.02 0.83
CA HIS A 144 -6.50 -29.34 0.05
C HIS A 144 -6.68 -28.39 -1.17
N HIS A 145 -5.86 -27.34 -1.25
CA HIS A 145 -5.94 -26.29 -2.27
C HIS A 145 -4.54 -26.01 -2.83
N SER A 146 -4.22 -26.61 -3.96
CA SER A 146 -2.90 -26.48 -4.59
C SER A 146 -2.83 -25.42 -5.69
N ASN A 147 -3.95 -24.77 -6.00
CA ASN A 147 -4.11 -23.91 -7.17
C ASN A 147 -3.97 -22.41 -6.90
N PHE A 148 -3.87 -21.96 -5.66
CA PHE A 148 -3.68 -20.56 -5.34
C PHE A 148 -2.56 -20.33 -4.30
N HIS A 149 -2.14 -19.06 -4.17
CA HIS A 149 -1.21 -18.62 -3.13
C HIS A 149 -1.96 -17.87 -2.04
N PHE A 150 -1.70 -18.23 -0.77
CA PHE A 150 -2.31 -17.55 0.37
C PHE A 150 -1.31 -16.58 1.01
N LEU A 151 -1.68 -15.30 1.07
CA LEU A 151 -0.93 -14.26 1.77
C LEU A 151 -1.68 -13.84 3.02
N ILE A 152 -1.01 -13.92 4.17
CA ILE A 152 -1.57 -13.54 5.46
C ILE A 152 -0.54 -12.77 6.28
N GLY A 153 -0.95 -11.65 6.89
CA GLY A 153 -0.09 -10.85 7.74
C GLY A 153 -0.03 -11.35 9.18
N SER A 154 1.15 -11.29 9.77
CA SER A 154 1.38 -11.62 11.18
C SER A 154 2.55 -10.81 11.75
N PHE A 155 2.60 -10.70 13.08
CA PHE A 155 3.81 -10.23 13.77
C PHE A 155 4.71 -11.42 14.07
N THR A 156 5.99 -11.31 13.74
CA THR A 156 7.00 -12.31 14.09
C THR A 156 8.00 -11.71 15.06
N VAL A 157 8.55 -12.55 15.92
CA VAL A 157 9.65 -12.22 16.81
C VAL A 157 10.76 -13.26 16.65
N ASP A 158 11.97 -12.76 16.60
CA ASP A 158 13.18 -13.60 16.58
C ASP A 158 13.99 -13.35 17.84
N PHE A 159 14.53 -14.39 18.46
CA PHE A 159 15.35 -14.31 19.67
C PHE A 159 16.81 -14.54 19.29
N PHE A 160 17.66 -13.58 19.61
CA PHE A 160 19.09 -13.66 19.38
C PHE A 160 19.82 -13.90 20.69
N ASP A 161 20.73 -14.86 20.72
CA ASP A 161 21.55 -15.14 21.90
C ASP A 161 22.58 -14.04 22.19
N THR A 162 22.86 -13.18 21.21
CA THR A 162 23.77 -12.03 21.33
C THR A 162 23.15 -10.79 20.72
N ILE A 163 23.43 -9.62 21.31
CA ILE A 163 23.00 -8.33 20.80
C ILE A 163 23.82 -7.99 19.55
N ASN A 164 23.30 -8.32 18.38
CA ASN A 164 23.99 -8.12 17.10
C ASN A 164 23.69 -6.79 16.42
N SER A 165 22.74 -5.99 16.92
CA SER A 165 22.41 -4.70 16.33
C SER A 165 21.83 -3.72 17.36
N ARG A 166 21.80 -2.43 16.99
CA ARG A 166 21.16 -1.36 17.78
C ARG A 166 19.63 -1.45 17.83
N ALA A 167 19.02 -2.41 17.18
CA ALA A 167 17.59 -2.61 17.18
C ALA A 167 17.20 -3.43 18.42
N SER A 168 16.41 -2.79 19.30
CA SER A 168 15.81 -3.34 20.51
C SER A 168 16.75 -3.78 21.64
N GLN A 169 17.23 -2.80 22.36
CA GLN A 169 17.36 -2.98 23.80
C GLN A 169 15.94 -2.82 24.38
N LYS A 170 15.35 -3.89 24.84
CA LYS A 170 14.28 -3.87 25.82
C LYS A 170 14.80 -4.46 27.10
#